data_fdf90158397b2404b943a66b0833f1d2
#
_entry.id   fdf90158397b2404b943a66b0833f1d2
#
_cell.length_a   1.000
_cell.length_b   1.000
_cell.length_c   1.000
_cell.angle_alpha   90.00
_cell.angle_beta   90.00
_cell.angle_gamma   90.00
#
_symmetry.space_group_name_H-M   'P 1'
#
loop_
_entity.id
_entity.type
_entity.pdbx_description
1 polymer ?
#
loop_
_entity_poly.entity_id
_entity_poly.type
_entity_poly.pdbx_seq_one_letter_code
_entity_poly.pdbx_strand_id
1 'polypeptide(L)'
;IDPQTLETRQLWDWNGQMTATSFTAHPKIDPATGELFGYAYAAKGEATDDIAIYSFDKTGRKTWEVWFKSPYPGMIHECAISEGYIILPLIPQVMDIERLKKGGIAFQWDASLDQIYIVCPRGGQAKDVRFFRAPNAFPGHVINAFDEGGKLYLDLPVALDNVFWFFPDKNGKVPAPGSIGTEVTRWCFDMKDKNSKPVPVVLSRMAAEFPHCDDRYVGRPYRYGFMQATDPTKPYNADKAGPVMGFFFNTLLTMDMQTGKADSWFAGDTSSTQEPVFAPKSAKSAEGEGYVIGVVNRRAEHRSDLVILDAMR
;
A
#
# COMPACT_ATOMS: atom_id res chain seq x y z
N ILE A 1 17.03 -1.92 -14.29
CA ILE A 1 17.46 -0.56 -14.68
C ILE A 1 18.76 -0.25 -13.96
N ASP A 2 19.70 0.36 -14.66
CA ASP A 2 20.91 0.89 -14.06
C ASP A 2 20.57 2.20 -13.30
N PRO A 3 20.87 2.32 -12.02
CA PRO A 3 20.47 3.51 -11.25
C PRO A 3 21.29 4.78 -11.59
N GLN A 4 22.44 4.64 -12.24
CA GLN A 4 23.29 5.78 -12.62
C GLN A 4 22.99 6.28 -14.05
N THR A 5 22.75 5.37 -14.97
CA THR A 5 22.54 5.71 -16.39
C THR A 5 21.07 5.72 -16.80
N LEU A 6 20.19 5.14 -15.98
CA LEU A 6 18.76 4.88 -16.22
C LEU A 6 18.52 3.93 -17.42
N GLU A 7 19.53 3.24 -17.89
CA GLU A 7 19.39 2.26 -18.98
C GLU A 7 18.65 1.02 -18.49
N THR A 8 17.71 0.54 -19.29
CA THR A 8 17.06 -0.75 -19.08
C THR A 8 18.02 -1.86 -19.49
N ARG A 9 18.54 -2.59 -18.50
CA ARG A 9 19.48 -3.69 -18.77
C ARG A 9 18.76 -4.91 -19.34
N GLN A 10 17.64 -5.32 -18.73
CA GLN A 10 16.81 -6.46 -19.16
C GLN A 10 15.49 -6.50 -18.40
N LEU A 11 14.55 -7.31 -18.89
CA LEU A 11 13.46 -7.82 -18.08
C LEU A 11 14.01 -8.91 -17.16
N TRP A 12 13.65 -8.85 -15.87
CA TRP A 12 14.20 -9.75 -14.87
C TRP A 12 13.13 -10.70 -14.34
N ASP A 13 13.36 -11.99 -14.46
CA ASP A 13 12.48 -13.09 -14.03
C ASP A 13 13.17 -14.04 -13.04
N TRP A 14 14.19 -13.53 -12.35
CA TRP A 14 15.06 -14.32 -11.47
C TRP A 14 15.67 -15.54 -12.15
N ASN A 15 16.14 -15.38 -13.41
CA ASN A 15 16.71 -16.44 -14.25
C ASN A 15 15.73 -17.60 -14.46
N GLY A 16 14.48 -17.31 -14.79
CA GLY A 16 13.41 -18.29 -15.03
C GLY A 16 12.82 -18.92 -13.76
N GLN A 17 13.15 -18.40 -12.57
CA GLN A 17 12.59 -18.93 -11.33
C GLN A 17 11.16 -18.43 -11.06
N MET A 18 10.74 -17.32 -11.65
CA MET A 18 9.39 -16.79 -11.55
C MET A 18 8.51 -17.42 -12.63
N THR A 19 7.39 -18.03 -12.22
CA THR A 19 6.49 -18.77 -13.11
C THR A 19 5.20 -18.01 -13.42
N ALA A 20 4.89 -16.93 -12.69
CA ALA A 20 3.75 -16.06 -12.96
C ALA A 20 4.03 -15.09 -14.12
N THR A 21 2.96 -14.60 -14.76
CA THR A 21 3.03 -13.63 -15.86
C THR A 21 3.22 -12.18 -15.42
N SER A 22 3.09 -11.92 -14.12
CA SER A 22 3.20 -10.58 -13.50
C SER A 22 4.01 -10.65 -12.20
N PHE A 23 4.44 -9.48 -11.71
CA PHE A 23 5.07 -9.32 -10.41
C PHE A 23 4.68 -7.98 -9.80
N THR A 24 4.61 -7.92 -8.47
CA THR A 24 4.22 -6.71 -7.75
C THR A 24 5.22 -5.56 -7.96
N ALA A 25 4.71 -4.32 -7.95
CA ALA A 25 5.51 -3.11 -7.85
C ALA A 25 5.99 -2.83 -6.39
N HIS A 26 5.40 -3.51 -5.40
CA HIS A 26 5.63 -3.29 -3.97
C HIS A 26 6.18 -4.53 -3.26
N PRO A 27 7.35 -5.10 -3.68
CA PRO A 27 7.95 -6.20 -2.94
C PRO A 27 8.41 -5.70 -1.57
N LYS A 28 8.47 -6.60 -0.58
CA LYS A 28 8.96 -6.31 0.76
C LYS A 28 10.24 -7.07 1.04
N ILE A 29 11.19 -6.40 1.69
CA ILE A 29 12.42 -7.04 2.17
C ILE A 29 12.35 -7.13 3.69
N ASP A 30 12.53 -8.33 4.22
CA ASP A 30 12.65 -8.53 5.65
C ASP A 30 14.01 -8.02 6.12
N PRO A 31 14.08 -6.99 6.96
CA PRO A 31 15.34 -6.38 7.37
C PRO A 31 16.23 -7.31 8.21
N ALA A 32 15.66 -8.38 8.81
CA ALA A 32 16.44 -9.33 9.61
C ALA A 32 17.14 -10.39 8.77
N THR A 33 16.47 -10.86 7.70
CA THR A 33 16.95 -11.97 6.90
C THR A 33 17.52 -11.53 5.55
N GLY A 34 17.09 -10.36 5.06
CA GLY A 34 17.35 -9.88 3.71
C GLY A 34 16.54 -10.64 2.65
N GLU A 35 15.55 -11.43 3.07
CA GLU A 35 14.67 -12.16 2.16
C GLU A 35 13.66 -11.19 1.54
N LEU A 36 13.51 -11.29 0.22
CA LEU A 36 12.53 -10.52 -0.54
C LEU A 36 11.24 -11.32 -0.69
N PHE A 37 10.11 -10.72 -0.38
CA PHE A 37 8.77 -11.25 -0.63
C PHE A 37 8.08 -10.46 -1.71
N GLY A 38 7.46 -11.17 -2.64
CA GLY A 38 6.66 -10.59 -3.70
C GLY A 38 5.51 -11.48 -4.10
N TYR A 39 4.61 -10.95 -4.89
CA TYR A 39 3.44 -11.69 -5.35
C TYR A 39 3.07 -11.31 -6.77
N ALA A 40 2.24 -12.13 -7.37
CA ALA A 40 1.51 -11.87 -8.60
C ALA A 40 0.02 -12.10 -8.35
N TYR A 41 -0.84 -11.19 -8.80
CA TYR A 41 -2.26 -11.42 -8.98
C TYR A 41 -2.55 -11.48 -10.49
N ALA A 42 -3.69 -12.05 -10.87
CA ALA A 42 -3.91 -12.45 -12.27
C ALA A 42 -2.71 -13.27 -12.81
N ALA A 43 -2.16 -14.15 -11.98
CA ALA A 43 -0.83 -14.73 -12.13
C ALA A 43 -0.68 -15.69 -13.33
N LYS A 44 -1.81 -16.17 -13.90
CA LYS A 44 -1.84 -16.99 -15.13
C LYS A 44 -2.38 -16.22 -16.35
N GLY A 45 -2.58 -14.93 -16.23
CA GLY A 45 -3.09 -14.09 -17.30
C GLY A 45 -4.21 -13.17 -16.83
N GLU A 46 -4.56 -12.21 -17.66
CA GLU A 46 -5.54 -11.17 -17.35
C GLU A 46 -6.90 -11.75 -16.92
N ALA A 47 -7.51 -11.12 -15.94
CA ALA A 47 -8.81 -11.48 -15.37
C ALA A 47 -8.89 -12.90 -14.77
N THR A 48 -7.74 -13.55 -14.51
CA THR A 48 -7.74 -14.81 -13.73
C THR A 48 -7.73 -14.50 -12.24
N ASP A 49 -8.26 -15.43 -11.45
CA ASP A 49 -8.26 -15.38 -9.99
C ASP A 49 -7.01 -16.03 -9.36
N ASP A 50 -6.04 -16.42 -10.22
CA ASP A 50 -4.81 -17.05 -9.76
C ASP A 50 -3.88 -16.03 -9.08
N ILE A 51 -3.38 -16.41 -7.91
CA ILE A 51 -2.39 -15.68 -7.14
C ILE A 51 -1.16 -16.56 -6.93
N ALA A 52 0.02 -15.98 -7.07
CA ALA A 52 1.28 -16.59 -6.68
C ALA A 52 1.99 -15.68 -5.67
N ILE A 53 2.58 -16.27 -4.62
CA ILE A 53 3.47 -15.58 -3.69
C ILE A 53 4.84 -16.24 -3.79
N TYR A 54 5.88 -15.43 -3.73
CA TYR A 54 7.27 -15.83 -3.85
C TYR A 54 8.10 -15.29 -2.70
N SER A 55 9.13 -16.04 -2.30
CA SER A 55 10.25 -15.47 -1.57
C SER A 55 11.58 -15.80 -2.25
N PHE A 56 12.52 -14.86 -2.14
CA PHE A 56 13.87 -14.96 -2.69
C PHE A 56 14.87 -14.58 -1.61
N ASP A 57 15.94 -15.37 -1.47
CA ASP A 57 17.03 -15.01 -0.56
C ASP A 57 17.85 -13.82 -1.12
N LYS A 58 18.76 -13.29 -0.30
CA LYS A 58 19.64 -12.17 -0.67
C LYS A 58 20.55 -12.42 -1.87
N THR A 59 20.64 -13.67 -2.35
CA THR A 59 21.37 -14.03 -3.57
C THR A 59 20.49 -14.06 -4.80
N GLY A 60 19.16 -13.86 -4.64
CA GLY A 60 18.15 -13.92 -5.71
C GLY A 60 17.69 -15.35 -6.01
N ARG A 61 17.99 -16.33 -5.14
CA ARG A 61 17.49 -17.70 -5.28
C ARG A 61 16.09 -17.78 -4.66
N LYS A 62 15.13 -18.33 -5.41
CA LYS A 62 13.79 -18.60 -4.90
C LYS A 62 13.85 -19.61 -3.77
N THR A 63 13.32 -19.25 -2.62
CA THR A 63 13.29 -20.09 -1.40
C THR A 63 11.93 -20.71 -1.17
N TRP A 64 10.86 -20.06 -1.66
CA TRP A 64 9.51 -20.52 -1.50
C TRP A 64 8.58 -19.95 -2.57
N GLU A 65 7.52 -20.72 -2.86
CA GLU A 65 6.47 -20.35 -3.81
C GLU A 65 5.17 -21.04 -3.40
N VAL A 66 4.05 -20.31 -3.46
CA VAL A 66 2.72 -20.88 -3.26
C VAL A 66 1.72 -20.27 -4.24
N TRP A 67 0.87 -21.15 -4.82
CA TRP A 67 -0.22 -20.78 -5.73
C TRP A 67 -1.56 -21.10 -5.12
N PHE A 68 -2.50 -20.18 -5.24
CA PHE A 68 -3.88 -20.36 -4.81
C PHE A 68 -4.81 -19.44 -5.62
N LYS A 69 -6.13 -19.51 -5.35
CA LYS A 69 -7.11 -18.65 -6.01
C LYS A 69 -7.67 -17.62 -5.04
N SER A 70 -7.84 -16.40 -5.54
CA SER A 70 -8.61 -15.38 -4.83
C SER A 70 -10.13 -15.62 -4.96
N PRO A 71 -10.95 -15.09 -4.05
CA PRO A 71 -12.40 -15.21 -4.12
C PRO A 71 -13.03 -14.51 -5.33
N TYR A 72 -12.34 -13.55 -5.94
CA TYR A 72 -12.73 -12.88 -7.18
C TYR A 72 -11.46 -12.30 -7.85
N PRO A 73 -11.44 -12.07 -9.18
CA PRO A 73 -10.29 -11.53 -9.90
C PRO A 73 -10.16 -10.02 -9.69
N GLY A 74 -9.88 -9.62 -8.44
CA GLY A 74 -9.73 -8.25 -8.02
C GLY A 74 -8.29 -7.76 -8.06
N MET A 75 -8.12 -6.45 -7.92
CA MET A 75 -6.81 -5.82 -7.82
C MET A 75 -6.17 -6.14 -6.47
N ILE A 76 -4.89 -6.47 -6.49
CA ILE A 76 -4.01 -6.49 -5.32
C ILE A 76 -2.84 -5.58 -5.64
N HIS A 77 -2.83 -4.38 -5.07
CA HIS A 77 -1.84 -3.37 -5.42
C HIS A 77 -0.62 -3.42 -4.50
N GLU A 78 -0.83 -3.79 -3.24
CA GLU A 78 0.17 -3.73 -2.17
C GLU A 78 0.22 -5.05 -1.40
N CYS A 79 1.30 -5.29 -0.65
CA CYS A 79 1.40 -6.36 0.33
C CYS A 79 2.06 -5.90 1.62
N ALA A 80 1.83 -6.64 2.67
CA ALA A 80 2.57 -6.52 3.92
C ALA A 80 3.26 -7.84 4.28
N ILE A 81 4.31 -7.74 5.08
CA ILE A 81 4.92 -8.89 5.75
C ILE A 81 4.90 -8.68 7.26
N SER A 82 4.79 -9.77 8.02
CA SER A 82 5.12 -9.84 9.43
C SER A 82 6.14 -10.94 9.66
N GLU A 83 6.56 -11.22 10.86
CA GLU A 83 7.51 -12.33 11.11
C GLU A 83 6.94 -13.69 10.66
N GLY A 84 5.63 -13.92 10.83
CA GLY A 84 4.98 -15.18 10.50
C GLY A 84 4.17 -15.19 9.20
N TYR A 85 3.83 -14.03 8.61
CA TYR A 85 2.81 -13.98 7.56
C TYR A 85 3.14 -13.01 6.43
N ILE A 86 2.46 -13.24 5.30
CA ILE A 86 2.32 -12.28 4.20
C ILE A 86 0.84 -11.96 4.07
N ILE A 87 0.50 -10.68 3.91
CA ILE A 87 -0.86 -10.18 3.79
C ILE A 87 -1.03 -9.49 2.45
N LEU A 88 -2.07 -9.87 1.70
CA LEU A 88 -2.44 -9.27 0.44
C LEU A 88 -3.83 -8.62 0.57
N PRO A 89 -3.94 -7.30 0.58
CA PRO A 89 -5.24 -6.62 0.53
C PRO A 89 -5.87 -6.76 -0.87
N LEU A 90 -6.97 -7.48 -0.97
CA LEU A 90 -7.74 -7.65 -2.22
C LEU A 90 -8.82 -6.57 -2.30
N ILE A 91 -8.72 -5.77 -3.33
CA ILE A 91 -9.55 -4.60 -3.58
C ILE A 91 -10.75 -5.00 -4.46
N PRO A 92 -11.98 -4.49 -4.19
CA PRO A 92 -13.15 -4.72 -5.04
C PRO A 92 -13.12 -4.00 -6.41
N GLN A 93 -11.94 -3.88 -7.00
CA GLN A 93 -11.69 -3.47 -8.39
C GLN A 93 -11.53 -4.72 -9.24
N VAL A 94 -12.56 -5.10 -9.98
CA VAL A 94 -12.66 -6.43 -10.60
C VAL A 94 -12.31 -6.38 -12.08
N MET A 95 -11.48 -7.31 -12.51
CA MET A 95 -11.24 -7.59 -13.92
C MET A 95 -12.32 -8.54 -14.48
N ASP A 96 -12.67 -8.35 -15.75
CA ASP A 96 -13.59 -9.20 -16.48
C ASP A 96 -13.06 -9.42 -17.90
N ILE A 97 -12.84 -10.69 -18.26
CA ILE A 97 -12.23 -11.05 -19.54
C ILE A 97 -13.12 -10.71 -20.73
N GLU A 98 -14.45 -10.81 -20.58
CA GLU A 98 -15.36 -10.50 -21.67
C GLU A 98 -15.47 -9.00 -21.92
N ARG A 99 -15.35 -8.19 -20.85
CA ARG A 99 -15.22 -6.74 -20.97
C ARG A 99 -13.92 -6.34 -21.67
N LEU A 100 -12.79 -6.96 -21.30
CA LEU A 100 -11.48 -6.73 -21.93
C LEU A 100 -11.49 -7.09 -23.42
N LYS A 101 -12.02 -8.25 -23.81
CA LYS A 101 -12.15 -8.68 -25.21
C LYS A 101 -12.98 -7.70 -26.06
N LYS A 102 -13.89 -6.97 -25.47
CA LYS A 102 -14.71 -5.91 -26.12
C LYS A 102 -14.03 -4.55 -26.14
N GLY A 103 -12.75 -4.44 -25.72
CA GLY A 103 -12.03 -3.18 -25.62
C GLY A 103 -12.44 -2.28 -24.44
N GLY A 104 -13.12 -2.85 -23.44
CA GLY A 104 -13.51 -2.13 -22.23
C GLY A 104 -12.33 -1.95 -21.25
N ILE A 105 -12.59 -1.19 -20.17
CA ILE A 105 -11.61 -0.91 -19.11
C ILE A 105 -11.20 -2.19 -18.37
N ALA A 106 -9.94 -2.23 -17.91
CA ALA A 106 -9.39 -3.39 -17.22
C ALA A 106 -10.07 -3.64 -15.87
N PHE A 107 -10.25 -2.61 -15.06
CA PHE A 107 -10.83 -2.70 -13.72
C PHE A 107 -12.14 -1.94 -13.61
N GLN A 108 -13.05 -2.47 -12.81
CA GLN A 108 -14.33 -1.87 -12.51
C GLN A 108 -14.66 -2.08 -11.03
N TRP A 109 -15.10 -1.01 -10.36
CA TRP A 109 -15.49 -1.08 -8.97
C TRP A 109 -16.78 -1.88 -8.79
N ASP A 110 -16.79 -2.83 -7.87
CA ASP A 110 -17.98 -3.56 -7.47
C ASP A 110 -18.31 -3.33 -5.99
N ALA A 111 -19.27 -2.43 -5.75
CA ALA A 111 -19.73 -2.10 -4.41
C ALA A 111 -20.45 -3.25 -3.67
N SER A 112 -20.77 -4.35 -4.37
CA SER A 112 -21.40 -5.52 -3.76
C SER A 112 -20.40 -6.51 -3.16
N LEU A 113 -19.10 -6.34 -3.43
CA LEU A 113 -18.05 -7.20 -2.93
C LEU A 113 -17.41 -6.64 -1.66
N ASP A 114 -17.03 -7.52 -0.77
CA ASP A 114 -16.19 -7.19 0.38
C ASP A 114 -14.75 -6.89 -0.05
N GLN A 115 -14.06 -5.99 0.65
CA GLN A 115 -12.60 -6.03 0.68
C GLN A 115 -12.14 -7.28 1.45
N ILE A 116 -11.03 -7.89 1.04
CA ILE A 116 -10.55 -9.12 1.65
C ILE A 116 -9.06 -9.01 1.97
N TYR A 117 -8.69 -9.37 3.19
CA TYR A 117 -7.29 -9.52 3.56
C TYR A 117 -6.91 -10.99 3.44
N ILE A 118 -6.09 -11.31 2.45
CA ILE A 118 -5.58 -12.66 2.21
C ILE A 118 -4.32 -12.83 3.05
N VAL A 119 -4.33 -13.77 3.98
CA VAL A 119 -3.22 -14.00 4.90
C VAL A 119 -2.63 -15.38 4.65
N CYS A 120 -1.36 -15.42 4.29
CA CYS A 120 -0.60 -16.64 4.02
C CYS A 120 0.55 -16.78 5.03
N PRO A 121 0.70 -17.89 5.76
CA PRO A 121 1.88 -18.13 6.55
C PRO A 121 3.14 -18.17 5.68
N ARG A 122 4.25 -17.60 6.12
CA ARG A 122 5.53 -17.72 5.44
C ARG A 122 5.94 -19.19 5.35
N GLY A 123 6.30 -19.66 4.16
CA GLY A 123 6.59 -21.07 3.91
C GLY A 123 5.37 -21.99 3.92
N GLY A 124 4.14 -21.44 4.02
CA GLY A 124 2.89 -22.18 4.05
C GLY A 124 2.49 -22.75 2.69
N GLN A 125 1.42 -23.53 2.70
CA GLN A 125 0.80 -24.13 1.51
C GLN A 125 -0.54 -23.45 1.20
N ALA A 126 -1.10 -23.69 0.02
CA ALA A 126 -2.39 -23.12 -0.41
C ALA A 126 -3.54 -23.36 0.59
N LYS A 127 -3.57 -24.53 1.25
CA LYS A 127 -4.56 -24.88 2.28
C LYS A 127 -4.47 -24.06 3.57
N ASP A 128 -3.32 -23.41 3.81
CA ASP A 128 -3.05 -22.62 5.00
C ASP A 128 -3.43 -21.15 4.82
N VAL A 129 -3.78 -20.76 3.58
CA VAL A 129 -4.21 -19.39 3.25
C VAL A 129 -5.57 -19.11 3.88
N ARG A 130 -5.71 -17.96 4.52
CA ARG A 130 -6.94 -17.49 5.14
C ARG A 130 -7.44 -16.23 4.45
N PHE A 131 -8.77 -16.11 4.36
CA PHE A 131 -9.45 -14.97 3.73
C PHE A 131 -10.31 -14.24 4.77
N PHE A 132 -9.88 -13.07 5.20
CA PHE A 132 -10.61 -12.25 6.16
C PHE A 132 -11.40 -11.17 5.41
N ARG A 133 -12.73 -11.25 5.50
CA ARG A 133 -13.66 -10.33 4.82
C ARG A 133 -13.98 -9.14 5.71
N ALA A 134 -14.01 -7.96 5.12
CA ALA A 134 -14.47 -6.73 5.74
C ALA A 134 -15.41 -5.98 4.79
N PRO A 135 -16.26 -5.07 5.28
CA PRO A 135 -17.17 -4.31 4.41
C PRO A 135 -16.47 -3.66 3.23
N ASN A 136 -17.21 -3.49 2.12
CA ASN A 136 -16.69 -2.86 0.90
C ASN A 136 -15.95 -1.55 1.22
N ALA A 137 -14.71 -1.46 0.82
CA ALA A 137 -13.85 -0.29 0.93
C ALA A 137 -12.60 -0.51 0.06
N PHE A 138 -11.79 0.52 -0.09
CA PHE A 138 -10.54 0.48 -0.82
C PHE A 138 -9.35 0.47 0.17
N PRO A 139 -8.73 -0.70 0.45
CA PRO A 139 -7.48 -0.76 1.19
C PRO A 139 -6.36 -0.14 0.36
N GLY A 140 -5.74 0.90 0.90
CA GLY A 140 -4.65 1.64 0.27
C GLY A 140 -3.28 0.98 0.47
N HIS A 141 -2.22 1.78 0.33
CA HIS A 141 -0.86 1.32 0.57
C HIS A 141 -0.63 0.98 2.05
N VAL A 142 0.25 0.01 2.30
CA VAL A 142 0.50 -0.50 3.65
C VAL A 142 1.55 0.34 4.38
N ILE A 143 1.25 0.74 5.61
CA ILE A 143 2.24 1.33 6.52
C ILE A 143 3.19 0.24 7.01
N ASN A 144 2.64 -0.80 7.66
CA ASN A 144 3.38 -1.96 8.15
C ASN A 144 2.41 -3.07 8.61
N ALA A 145 2.95 -4.25 8.88
CA ALA A 145 2.25 -5.30 9.62
C ALA A 145 3.18 -5.96 10.63
N PHE A 146 2.61 -6.53 11.68
CA PHE A 146 3.36 -7.29 12.68
C PHE A 146 2.47 -8.30 13.38
N ASP A 147 3.05 -9.36 13.90
CA ASP A 147 2.33 -10.34 14.72
C ASP A 147 2.84 -10.35 16.15
N GLU A 148 1.91 -10.41 17.08
CA GLU A 148 2.17 -10.40 18.51
C GLU A 148 1.09 -11.18 19.27
N GLY A 149 1.48 -12.06 20.17
CA GLY A 149 0.55 -12.78 21.06
C GLY A 149 -0.44 -13.72 20.35
N GLY A 150 -0.18 -14.08 19.09
CA GLY A 150 -1.06 -14.90 18.25
C GLY A 150 -2.12 -14.07 17.50
N LYS A 151 -1.95 -12.77 17.49
CA LYS A 151 -2.69 -11.83 16.65
C LYS A 151 -1.77 -11.25 15.58
N LEU A 152 -2.33 -11.00 14.42
CA LEU A 152 -1.69 -10.29 13.33
C LEU A 152 -2.31 -8.90 13.23
N TYR A 153 -1.47 -7.90 13.11
CA TYR A 153 -1.88 -6.50 12.95
C TYR A 153 -1.43 -6.00 11.57
N LEU A 154 -2.29 -5.22 10.94
CA LEU A 154 -2.03 -4.57 9.65
C LEU A 154 -2.48 -3.12 9.71
N ASP A 155 -1.58 -2.20 9.43
CA ASP A 155 -1.84 -0.77 9.43
C ASP A 155 -1.80 -0.23 8.01
N LEU A 156 -2.89 0.43 7.59
CA LEU A 156 -2.99 1.06 6.27
C LEU A 156 -4.07 2.14 6.25
N PRO A 157 -3.99 3.12 5.35
CA PRO A 157 -5.12 3.94 4.97
C PRO A 157 -6.19 3.09 4.29
N VAL A 158 -7.45 3.33 4.61
CA VAL A 158 -8.61 2.70 3.97
C VAL A 158 -9.54 3.80 3.49
N ALA A 159 -9.79 3.84 2.19
CA ALA A 159 -10.80 4.74 1.63
C ALA A 159 -12.18 4.06 1.62
N LEU A 160 -13.21 4.83 1.97
CA LEU A 160 -14.54 4.30 2.24
C LEU A 160 -15.39 4.04 0.97
N ASP A 161 -14.81 4.26 -0.21
CA ASP A 161 -15.42 3.99 -1.52
C ASP A 161 -14.31 3.88 -2.59
N ASN A 162 -14.69 3.70 -3.86
CA ASN A 162 -13.79 3.75 -5.00
C ASN A 162 -12.98 5.05 -5.04
N VAL A 163 -11.67 4.96 -5.15
CA VAL A 163 -10.79 6.13 -5.21
C VAL A 163 -10.42 6.51 -6.65
N PHE A 164 -10.63 5.62 -7.62
CA PHE A 164 -10.19 5.83 -8.99
C PHE A 164 -11.27 6.48 -9.85
N TRP A 165 -11.05 7.71 -10.27
CA TRP A 165 -11.91 8.42 -11.22
C TRP A 165 -11.86 7.84 -12.64
N PHE A 166 -10.85 7.02 -12.98
CA PHE A 166 -10.66 6.38 -14.28
C PHE A 166 -11.09 4.90 -14.31
N PHE A 167 -11.48 4.32 -13.17
CA PHE A 167 -12.09 3.01 -13.07
C PHE A 167 -13.49 3.14 -12.45
N PRO A 168 -14.53 3.43 -13.28
CA PRO A 168 -15.89 3.59 -12.78
C PRO A 168 -16.47 2.28 -12.22
N ASP A 169 -17.59 2.42 -11.52
CA ASP A 169 -18.42 1.28 -11.15
C ASP A 169 -19.17 0.70 -12.37
N LYS A 170 -19.92 -0.38 -12.16
CA LYS A 170 -20.73 -1.04 -13.20
C LYS A 170 -21.81 -0.16 -13.84
N ASN A 171 -22.15 0.97 -13.23
CA ASN A 171 -23.10 1.95 -13.74
C ASN A 171 -22.40 3.14 -14.41
N GLY A 172 -21.08 3.10 -14.54
CA GLY A 172 -20.28 4.21 -15.09
C GLY A 172 -20.04 5.36 -14.11
N LYS A 173 -20.41 5.21 -12.82
CA LYS A 173 -20.19 6.22 -11.80
C LYS A 173 -18.73 6.24 -11.37
N VAL A 174 -18.15 7.43 -11.29
CA VAL A 174 -16.82 7.70 -10.72
C VAL A 174 -16.94 8.60 -9.50
N PRO A 175 -16.03 8.52 -8.55
CA PRO A 175 -16.01 9.44 -7.41
C PRO A 175 -15.69 10.86 -7.84
N ALA A 176 -16.30 11.84 -7.18
CA ALA A 176 -15.88 13.22 -7.32
C ALA A 176 -14.53 13.44 -6.60
N PRO A 177 -13.61 14.26 -7.14
CA PRO A 177 -12.36 14.55 -6.47
C PRO A 177 -12.58 15.07 -5.05
N GLY A 178 -11.84 14.52 -4.08
CA GLY A 178 -11.92 14.91 -2.67
C GLY A 178 -13.19 14.51 -1.93
N SER A 179 -14.10 13.73 -2.57
CA SER A 179 -15.35 13.30 -1.93
C SER A 179 -15.22 12.04 -1.05
N ILE A 180 -14.11 11.32 -1.15
CA ILE A 180 -13.93 10.03 -0.49
C ILE A 180 -13.26 10.22 0.87
N GLY A 181 -13.93 9.80 1.94
CA GLY A 181 -13.34 9.71 3.27
C GLY A 181 -12.27 8.62 3.31
N THR A 182 -11.19 8.90 4.02
CA THR A 182 -10.11 7.95 4.25
C THR A 182 -9.81 7.86 5.74
N GLU A 183 -9.50 6.68 6.22
CA GLU A 183 -9.19 6.41 7.62
C GLU A 183 -7.88 5.62 7.71
N VAL A 184 -6.93 6.08 8.50
CA VAL A 184 -5.76 5.26 8.88
C VAL A 184 -6.25 4.23 9.88
N THR A 185 -6.24 2.97 9.48
CA THR A 185 -6.88 1.88 10.21
C THR A 185 -5.85 0.81 10.57
N ARG A 186 -5.88 0.37 11.82
CA ARG A 186 -5.23 -0.86 12.29
C ARG A 186 -6.24 -1.99 12.26
N TRP A 187 -5.98 -3.00 11.44
CA TRP A 187 -6.72 -4.26 11.47
C TRP A 187 -6.06 -5.25 12.42
N CYS A 188 -6.88 -5.96 13.19
CA CYS A 188 -6.44 -7.06 14.05
C CYS A 188 -7.10 -8.36 13.62
N PHE A 189 -6.28 -9.38 13.36
CA PHE A 189 -6.70 -10.72 12.97
C PHE A 189 -6.28 -11.69 14.07
N ASP A 190 -7.23 -12.42 14.67
CA ASP A 190 -6.90 -13.52 15.60
C ASP A 190 -6.49 -14.75 14.78
N MET A 191 -5.20 -15.07 14.84
CA MET A 191 -4.64 -16.18 14.06
C MET A 191 -4.86 -17.54 14.74
N LYS A 192 -5.28 -17.57 16.00
CA LYS A 192 -5.62 -18.78 16.75
C LYS A 192 -7.06 -19.26 16.49
N ASP A 193 -7.97 -18.33 16.28
CA ASP A 193 -9.38 -18.62 15.96
C ASP A 193 -9.60 -18.69 14.44
N LYS A 194 -9.96 -19.86 13.93
CA LYS A 194 -10.23 -20.07 12.50
C LYS A 194 -11.46 -19.30 12.00
N ASN A 195 -12.39 -18.95 12.88
CA ASN A 195 -13.63 -18.25 12.57
C ASN A 195 -13.56 -16.75 12.90
N SER A 196 -12.41 -16.24 13.30
CA SER A 196 -12.28 -14.84 13.67
C SER A 196 -12.60 -13.92 12.49
N LYS A 197 -13.22 -12.80 12.81
CA LYS A 197 -13.41 -11.70 11.87
C LYS A 197 -12.34 -10.64 12.11
N PRO A 198 -11.91 -9.90 11.08
CA PRO A 198 -10.97 -8.80 11.27
C PRO A 198 -11.64 -7.70 12.09
N VAL A 199 -10.90 -7.15 13.04
CA VAL A 199 -11.38 -6.06 13.92
C VAL A 199 -10.62 -4.78 13.55
N PRO A 200 -11.31 -3.74 13.03
CA PRO A 200 -10.69 -2.46 12.72
C PRO A 200 -10.62 -1.57 13.95
N VAL A 201 -9.52 -0.82 14.06
CA VAL A 201 -9.35 0.31 14.96
C VAL A 201 -8.94 1.51 14.13
N VAL A 202 -9.81 2.52 14.04
CA VAL A 202 -9.48 3.76 13.34
C VAL A 202 -8.53 4.58 14.20
N LEU A 203 -7.32 4.79 13.72
CA LEU A 203 -6.28 5.56 14.39
C LEU A 203 -6.37 7.05 14.04
N SER A 204 -6.77 7.37 12.80
CA SER A 204 -6.93 8.75 12.33
C SER A 204 -7.97 8.82 11.21
N ARG A 205 -8.69 9.94 11.12
CA ARG A 205 -9.60 10.26 10.02
C ARG A 205 -9.01 11.29 9.05
N MET A 206 -7.74 11.58 9.16
CA MET A 206 -7.05 12.41 8.18
C MET A 206 -6.91 11.63 6.88
N ALA A 207 -7.28 12.24 5.77
CA ALA A 207 -7.12 11.66 4.45
C ALA A 207 -5.62 11.55 4.12
N ALA A 208 -5.04 10.39 4.39
CA ALA A 208 -3.62 10.10 4.22
C ALA A 208 -3.42 8.93 3.26
N GLU A 209 -2.28 8.93 2.57
CA GLU A 209 -1.88 7.88 1.63
C GLU A 209 -0.37 7.88 1.41
N PHE A 210 0.13 6.88 0.65
CA PHE A 210 1.53 6.64 0.36
C PHE A 210 2.37 6.61 1.64
N PRO A 211 2.03 5.69 2.54
CA PRO A 211 2.67 5.62 3.85
C PRO A 211 3.98 4.84 3.79
N HIS A 212 4.88 5.19 4.69
CA HIS A 212 6.09 4.43 5.02
C HIS A 212 6.25 4.29 6.52
N CYS A 213 6.96 3.27 6.94
CA CYS A 213 7.57 3.19 8.27
C CYS A 213 9.10 3.26 8.14
N ASP A 214 9.80 3.18 9.23
CA ASP A 214 11.25 2.96 9.23
C ASP A 214 11.52 1.52 8.72
N ASP A 215 12.24 1.37 7.61
CA ASP A 215 12.50 0.09 6.95
C ASP A 215 13.14 -0.95 7.89
N ARG A 216 13.83 -0.52 8.94
CA ARG A 216 14.40 -1.40 9.96
C ARG A 216 13.35 -2.14 10.78
N TYR A 217 12.10 -1.66 10.75
CA TYR A 217 10.94 -2.21 11.48
C TYR A 217 9.90 -2.87 10.58
N VAL A 218 10.15 -3.00 9.30
CA VAL A 218 9.24 -3.72 8.40
C VAL A 218 9.01 -5.14 8.91
N GLY A 219 7.74 -5.50 9.06
CA GLY A 219 7.32 -6.82 9.55
C GLY A 219 7.34 -6.99 11.06
N ARG A 220 7.58 -5.93 11.84
CA ARG A 220 7.75 -5.95 13.31
C ARG A 220 6.95 -4.87 13.99
N PRO A 221 6.73 -4.99 15.33
CA PRO A 221 6.17 -3.91 16.11
C PRO A 221 6.97 -2.62 15.90
N TYR A 222 6.27 -1.53 15.67
CA TYR A 222 6.81 -0.22 15.34
C TYR A 222 5.95 0.88 15.95
N ARG A 223 6.42 2.12 15.87
CA ARG A 223 5.72 3.24 16.47
C ARG A 223 5.36 4.35 15.48
N TYR A 224 6.20 4.64 14.48
CA TYR A 224 5.99 5.81 13.63
C TYR A 224 5.68 5.43 12.18
N GLY A 225 4.63 6.08 11.64
CA GLY A 225 4.29 6.07 10.23
C GLY A 225 4.50 7.46 9.62
N PHE A 226 4.97 7.50 8.38
CA PHE A 226 5.25 8.70 7.60
C PHE A 226 4.43 8.65 6.32
N MET A 227 3.66 9.69 6.00
CA MET A 227 2.76 9.66 4.86
C MET A 227 2.46 11.05 4.33
N GLN A 228 1.93 11.15 3.15
CA GLN A 228 1.30 12.39 2.71
C GLN A 228 -0.17 12.39 3.12
N ALA A 229 -0.72 13.60 3.32
CA ALA A 229 -2.09 13.78 3.74
C ALA A 229 -2.72 15.02 3.14
N THR A 230 -4.05 15.05 3.14
CA THR A 230 -4.83 16.27 2.89
C THR A 230 -5.32 16.85 4.20
N ASP A 231 -4.84 18.03 4.54
CA ASP A 231 -5.39 18.83 5.63
C ASP A 231 -6.39 19.85 5.03
N PRO A 232 -7.69 19.63 5.20
CA PRO A 232 -8.72 20.49 4.62
C PRO A 232 -8.82 21.88 5.30
N THR A 233 -8.15 22.07 6.44
CA THR A 233 -8.09 23.36 7.15
C THR A 233 -7.06 24.30 6.54
N LYS A 234 -6.16 23.78 5.70
CA LYS A 234 -5.13 24.57 5.03
C LYS A 234 -5.65 25.11 3.69
N PRO A 235 -5.33 26.36 3.36
CA PRO A 235 -5.79 26.98 2.12
C PRO A 235 -5.16 26.33 0.88
N TYR A 236 -5.90 26.38 -0.24
CA TYR A 236 -5.37 26.11 -1.57
C TYR A 236 -5.78 27.22 -2.53
N ASN A 237 -4.81 27.80 -3.24
CA ASN A 237 -4.99 28.90 -4.16
C ASN A 237 -5.03 28.38 -5.61
N ALA A 238 -6.22 27.99 -6.07
CA ALA A 238 -6.42 27.45 -7.41
C ALA A 238 -6.15 28.48 -8.53
N ASP A 239 -6.32 29.77 -8.27
CA ASP A 239 -6.07 30.83 -9.26
C ASP A 239 -4.58 30.90 -9.65
N LYS A 240 -3.69 30.64 -8.68
CA LYS A 240 -2.23 30.62 -8.90
C LYS A 240 -1.68 29.27 -9.28
N ALA A 241 -2.24 28.19 -8.73
CA ALA A 241 -1.68 26.84 -8.83
C ALA A 241 -2.44 25.93 -9.79
N GLY A 242 -3.54 26.40 -10.37
CA GLY A 242 -4.46 25.62 -11.20
C GLY A 242 -5.38 24.71 -10.37
N PRO A 243 -6.38 24.09 -11.00
CA PRO A 243 -7.33 23.24 -10.32
C PRO A 243 -6.67 21.99 -9.75
N VAL A 244 -7.22 21.45 -8.66
CA VAL A 244 -6.89 20.11 -8.17
C VAL A 244 -7.58 19.09 -9.06
N MET A 245 -6.80 18.15 -9.58
CA MET A 245 -7.30 17.02 -10.35
C MET A 245 -6.83 15.70 -9.72
N GLY A 246 -7.77 14.79 -9.45
CA GLY A 246 -7.46 13.50 -8.85
C GLY A 246 -7.07 13.60 -7.38
N PHE A 247 -6.05 12.83 -7.00
CA PHE A 247 -5.51 12.86 -5.64
C PHE A 247 -4.73 14.16 -5.39
N PHE A 248 -4.99 14.76 -4.24
CA PHE A 248 -4.28 15.97 -3.83
C PHE A 248 -3.87 15.88 -2.37
N PHE A 249 -2.60 16.02 -2.14
CA PHE A 249 -2.03 16.05 -0.81
C PHE A 249 -1.23 17.35 -0.63
N ASN A 250 -1.48 18.04 0.47
CA ASN A 250 -0.87 19.35 0.77
C ASN A 250 0.06 19.31 1.98
N THR A 251 0.19 18.13 2.60
CA THR A 251 0.82 17.99 3.92
C THR A 251 1.65 16.70 3.96
N LEU A 252 2.81 16.74 4.60
CA LEU A 252 3.54 15.57 5.07
C LEU A 252 3.22 15.34 6.54
N LEU A 253 3.01 14.08 6.92
CA LEU A 253 2.50 13.65 8.20
C LEU A 253 3.45 12.66 8.86
N THR A 254 3.81 12.90 10.13
CA THR A 254 4.38 11.89 11.03
C THR A 254 3.32 11.49 12.04
N MET A 255 3.02 10.19 12.14
CA MET A 255 2.00 9.67 13.02
C MET A 255 2.57 8.67 14.03
N ASP A 256 2.28 8.88 15.30
CA ASP A 256 2.52 7.89 16.36
C ASP A 256 1.39 6.85 16.32
N MET A 257 1.72 5.66 15.83
CA MET A 257 0.78 4.55 15.59
C MET A 257 0.27 3.88 16.89
N GLN A 258 0.85 4.22 18.05
CA GLN A 258 0.38 3.75 19.36
C GLN A 258 -0.69 4.67 19.94
N THR A 259 -0.54 5.98 19.73
CA THR A 259 -1.43 6.99 20.33
C THR A 259 -2.41 7.60 19.34
N GLY A 260 -2.20 7.45 18.05
CA GLY A 260 -2.95 8.11 16.97
C GLY A 260 -2.62 9.61 16.84
N LYS A 261 -1.68 10.14 17.62
CA LYS A 261 -1.26 11.54 17.48
C LYS A 261 -0.45 11.72 16.20
N ALA A 262 -0.67 12.85 15.54
CA ALA A 262 0.03 13.18 14.31
C ALA A 262 0.56 14.61 14.37
N ASP A 263 1.78 14.78 13.86
CA ASP A 263 2.37 16.07 13.53
C ASP A 263 2.41 16.23 12.02
N SER A 264 2.18 17.45 11.54
CA SER A 264 2.05 17.70 10.10
C SER A 264 2.83 18.94 9.67
N TRP A 265 3.43 18.84 8.49
CA TRP A 265 4.08 19.96 7.83
C TRP A 265 3.30 20.33 6.56
N PHE A 266 2.79 21.57 6.49
CA PHE A 266 2.05 22.10 5.37
C PHE A 266 2.97 22.63 4.28
N ALA A 267 2.82 22.15 3.05
CA ALA A 267 3.69 22.47 1.93
C ALA A 267 3.48 23.89 1.32
N GLY A 268 2.40 24.58 1.71
CA GLY A 268 2.03 25.90 1.17
C GLY A 268 0.79 25.85 0.29
N ASP A 269 0.11 26.99 0.16
CA ASP A 269 -1.21 27.14 -0.48
C ASP A 269 -1.22 26.93 -2.01
N THR A 270 -0.06 26.88 -2.65
CA THR A 270 0.11 26.64 -4.09
C THR A 270 0.87 25.34 -4.40
N SER A 271 1.00 24.47 -3.41
CA SER A 271 1.89 23.31 -3.48
C SER A 271 1.15 22.00 -3.24
N SER A 272 1.71 20.91 -3.75
CA SER A 272 1.31 19.54 -3.40
C SER A 272 2.52 18.70 -3.03
N THR A 273 2.32 17.75 -2.11
CA THR A 273 3.35 16.80 -1.69
C THR A 273 3.27 15.53 -2.53
N GLN A 274 4.39 14.81 -2.59
CA GLN A 274 4.46 13.45 -3.11
C GLN A 274 4.87 12.48 -1.99
N GLU A 275 4.85 11.20 -2.29
CA GLU A 275 5.20 10.10 -1.40
C GLU A 275 6.50 10.38 -0.63
N PRO A 276 6.48 10.38 0.71
CA PRO A 276 7.67 10.57 1.53
C PRO A 276 8.42 9.26 1.75
N VAL A 277 9.71 9.35 2.06
CA VAL A 277 10.49 8.24 2.60
C VAL A 277 11.13 8.67 3.92
N PHE A 278 11.31 7.72 4.84
CA PHE A 278 12.03 7.95 6.07
C PHE A 278 13.49 7.51 5.94
N ALA A 279 14.41 8.34 6.36
CA ALA A 279 15.83 8.04 6.45
C ALA A 279 16.31 8.15 7.90
N PRO A 280 16.74 7.06 8.56
CA PRO A 280 17.25 7.12 9.91
C PRO A 280 18.55 7.95 9.96
N LYS A 281 18.75 8.71 11.01
CA LYS A 281 19.96 9.54 11.20
C LYS A 281 21.23 8.68 11.21
N SER A 282 21.14 7.46 11.67
CA SER A 282 22.17 6.42 11.60
C SER A 282 21.52 5.03 11.72
N ALA A 283 22.29 3.99 11.40
CA ALA A 283 21.83 2.61 11.58
C ALA A 283 21.48 2.25 13.05
N LYS A 284 21.97 3.05 14.02
CA LYS A 284 21.77 2.83 15.46
C LYS A 284 20.82 3.84 16.10
N SER A 285 20.28 4.79 15.36
CA SER A 285 19.31 5.77 15.87
C SER A 285 18.07 5.07 16.40
N ALA A 286 17.42 5.67 17.39
CA ALA A 286 16.10 5.24 17.82
C ALA A 286 15.10 5.32 16.65
N GLU A 287 14.00 4.58 16.74
CA GLU A 287 12.92 4.67 15.77
C GLU A 287 12.36 6.10 15.72
N GLY A 288 12.13 6.61 14.51
CA GLY A 288 11.69 7.99 14.29
C GLY A 288 12.81 9.03 14.36
N GLU A 289 13.99 8.73 14.92
CA GLU A 289 15.12 9.64 14.90
C GLU A 289 15.78 9.66 13.53
N GLY A 290 15.37 10.62 12.71
CA GLY A 290 15.82 10.71 11.32
C GLY A 290 15.12 11.83 10.56
N TYR A 291 14.99 11.63 9.27
CA TYR A 291 14.48 12.61 8.34
C TYR A 291 13.34 12.04 7.49
N VAL A 292 12.31 12.84 7.28
CA VAL A 292 11.30 12.61 6.24
C VAL A 292 11.74 13.37 5.00
N ILE A 293 11.92 12.64 3.91
CA ILE A 293 12.38 13.19 2.63
C ILE A 293 11.22 13.04 1.63
N GLY A 294 10.84 14.13 0.99
CA GLY A 294 9.74 14.11 0.03
C GLY A 294 9.91 15.13 -1.08
N VAL A 295 9.20 14.95 -2.17
CA VAL A 295 9.12 15.93 -3.25
C VAL A 295 7.90 16.82 -3.03
N VAL A 296 8.08 18.12 -3.21
CA VAL A 296 7.01 19.12 -3.17
C VAL A 296 6.91 19.82 -4.51
N ASN A 297 5.76 19.70 -5.15
CA ASN A 297 5.49 20.42 -6.38
C ASN A 297 5.04 21.86 -6.05
N ARG A 298 5.85 22.84 -6.39
CA ARG A 298 5.55 24.28 -6.31
C ARG A 298 4.80 24.69 -7.58
N ARG A 299 3.50 24.42 -7.62
CA ARG A 299 2.69 24.47 -8.84
C ARG A 299 2.65 25.87 -9.47
N ALA A 300 2.52 26.92 -8.67
CA ALA A 300 2.53 28.31 -9.15
C ALA A 300 3.92 28.75 -9.67
N GLU A 301 4.97 28.06 -9.30
CA GLU A 301 6.37 28.36 -9.69
C GLU A 301 6.88 27.40 -10.78
N HIS A 302 6.07 26.41 -11.18
CA HIS A 302 6.42 25.37 -12.17
C HIS A 302 7.73 24.63 -11.87
N ARG A 303 8.00 24.35 -10.59
CA ARG A 303 9.18 23.61 -10.13
C ARG A 303 8.84 22.60 -9.04
N SER A 304 9.78 21.71 -8.78
CA SER A 304 9.71 20.76 -7.66
C SER A 304 10.90 20.94 -6.75
N ASP A 305 10.65 20.84 -5.45
CA ASP A 305 11.69 20.87 -4.41
C ASP A 305 11.81 19.48 -3.79
N LEU A 306 13.04 19.05 -3.53
CA LEU A 306 13.31 17.99 -2.57
C LEU A 306 13.34 18.63 -1.18
N VAL A 307 12.43 18.21 -0.29
CA VAL A 307 12.40 18.69 1.09
C VAL A 307 12.93 17.62 2.03
N ILE A 308 13.65 18.04 3.06
CA ILE A 308 14.18 17.20 4.12
C ILE A 308 13.73 17.81 5.45
N LEU A 309 12.88 17.06 6.15
CA LEU A 309 12.30 17.49 7.43
C LEU A 309 12.87 16.62 8.55
N ASP A 310 13.08 17.20 9.73
CA ASP A 310 13.31 16.39 10.94
C ASP A 310 12.01 15.62 11.24
N ALA A 311 12.09 14.30 11.33
CA ALA A 311 10.92 13.45 11.42
C ALA A 311 10.13 13.62 12.74
N MET A 312 10.73 14.25 13.76
CA MET A 312 10.15 14.39 15.10
C MET A 312 9.90 15.85 15.51
N ARG A 313 9.94 16.78 14.53
CA ARG A 313 9.77 18.23 14.78
C ARG A 313 8.79 18.89 13.84
#